data_d3b6c9fa05868d1b7fcf8dc38c6bec21
#
_entry.id   d3b6c9fa05868d1b7fcf8dc38c6bec21
#
_cell.length_a   1.000
_cell.length_b   1.000
_cell.length_c   1.000
_cell.angle_alpha   90.00
_cell.angle_beta   90.00
_cell.angle_gamma   90.00
#
_symmetry.space_group_name_H-M   'P 1'
#
loop_
_entity.id
_entity.type
_entity.pdbx_description
1 polymer ?
#
loop_
_entity_poly.entity_id
_entity_poly.type
_entity_poly.pdbx_seq_one_letter_code
_entity_poly.pdbx_strand_id
1 'polypeptide(L)'
;TNPDKIALLDNFCMGNPECPTELGRIVECAKGIREAALAYGAPYVSGKDSFYNYFETEDGPVNIPVTFLCSGFGVVEDPDHVRGASLRRNNSRIFIVGNTEDEMGASVYARIKGVKDCKVPQTDNKANYAIYKQYYEKALTQGLVLSAHDLSEGGLAVAAAEMAFSGKGGISIDLDRLPTTAGWQNNAVPCFSESTGRFL
;
A
#
# COMPACT_ATOMS: atom_id res chain seq x y z
N THR A 1 -10.74 1.85 -11.67
CA THR A 1 -11.17 0.48 -12.07
C THR A 1 -12.12 -0.09 -11.02
N ASN A 2 -13.07 -0.90 -11.44
CA ASN A 2 -13.92 -1.68 -10.56
C ASN A 2 -13.08 -2.71 -9.79
N PRO A 3 -13.10 -2.73 -8.45
CA PRO A 3 -12.33 -3.69 -7.67
C PRO A 3 -12.63 -5.17 -7.99
N ASP A 4 -13.83 -5.48 -8.47
CA ASP A 4 -14.24 -6.83 -8.87
C ASP A 4 -13.65 -7.27 -10.24
N LYS A 5 -12.95 -6.37 -10.95
CA LYS A 5 -12.44 -6.60 -12.31
C LYS A 5 -10.94 -6.35 -12.39
N ILE A 6 -10.20 -6.87 -11.42
CA ILE A 6 -8.75 -6.78 -11.36
C ILE A 6 -8.16 -8.18 -11.57
N ALA A 7 -7.11 -8.26 -12.36
CA ALA A 7 -6.28 -9.44 -12.51
C ALA A 7 -4.83 -9.10 -12.12
N LEU A 8 -4.09 -10.10 -11.65
CA LEU A 8 -2.78 -9.94 -11.09
C LEU A 8 -1.73 -10.75 -11.87
N LEU A 9 -0.51 -10.24 -11.83
CA LEU A 9 0.69 -10.98 -12.21
C LEU A 9 1.64 -10.99 -11.01
N ASP A 10 2.26 -12.11 -10.77
CA ASP A 10 3.27 -12.29 -9.74
C ASP A 10 4.68 -12.22 -10.30
N ASN A 11 5.62 -11.85 -9.45
CA ASN A 11 7.03 -11.99 -9.71
C ASN A 11 7.75 -12.25 -8.38
N PHE A 12 8.06 -13.51 -8.14
CA PHE A 12 8.92 -13.92 -7.05
C PHE A 12 10.39 -13.69 -7.42
N CYS A 13 11.11 -12.97 -6.58
CA CYS A 13 12.55 -12.82 -6.66
C CYS A 13 13.13 -13.27 -5.32
N MET A 14 13.61 -14.51 -5.26
CA MET A 14 13.97 -15.19 -4.02
C MET A 14 15.35 -15.79 -4.08
N GLY A 15 15.94 -16.03 -2.92
CA GLY A 15 17.23 -16.69 -2.77
C GLY A 15 17.21 -18.19 -3.08
N ASN A 16 18.14 -18.93 -2.49
CA ASN A 16 18.27 -20.36 -2.72
C ASN A 16 17.19 -21.17 -1.97
N PRO A 17 16.23 -21.80 -2.67
CA PRO A 17 15.17 -22.58 -2.03
C PRO A 17 15.65 -23.90 -1.38
N GLU A 18 16.90 -24.34 -1.62
CA GLU A 18 17.49 -25.47 -0.93
C GLU A 18 17.91 -25.11 0.51
N CYS A 19 18.04 -23.81 0.80
CA CYS A 19 18.22 -23.31 2.14
C CYS A 19 16.86 -23.30 2.89
N PRO A 20 16.71 -24.02 4.02
CA PRO A 20 15.43 -24.09 4.74
C PRO A 20 14.84 -22.72 5.13
N THR A 21 15.69 -21.74 5.46
CA THR A 21 15.26 -20.39 5.81
C THR A 21 14.68 -19.67 4.60
N GLU A 22 15.33 -19.77 3.43
CA GLU A 22 14.84 -19.14 2.20
C GLU A 22 13.55 -19.83 1.71
N LEU A 23 13.50 -21.16 1.77
CA LEU A 23 12.27 -21.90 1.45
C LEU A 23 11.10 -21.51 2.38
N GLY A 24 11.37 -21.35 3.68
CA GLY A 24 10.38 -20.87 4.64
C GLY A 24 9.81 -19.49 4.26
N ARG A 25 10.65 -18.56 3.83
CA ARG A 25 10.25 -17.23 3.36
C ARG A 25 9.38 -17.29 2.10
N ILE A 26 9.72 -18.17 1.15
CA ILE A 26 8.91 -18.40 -0.06
C ILE A 26 7.51 -18.90 0.33
N VAL A 27 7.43 -19.87 1.24
CA VAL A 27 6.16 -20.43 1.69
C VAL A 27 5.28 -19.38 2.39
N GLU A 28 5.86 -18.57 3.28
CA GLU A 28 5.10 -17.51 3.97
C GLU A 28 4.64 -16.42 2.99
N CYS A 29 5.48 -16.04 2.02
CA CYS A 29 5.08 -15.12 0.96
C CYS A 29 3.91 -15.70 0.15
N ALA A 30 3.99 -16.96 -0.28
CA ALA A 30 2.93 -17.63 -1.03
C ALA A 30 1.60 -17.70 -0.25
N LYS A 31 1.65 -17.93 1.07
CA LYS A 31 0.45 -17.89 1.92
C LYS A 31 -0.17 -16.48 1.95
N GLY A 32 0.64 -15.44 2.15
CA GLY A 32 0.16 -14.05 2.20
C GLY A 32 -0.52 -13.63 0.89
N ILE A 33 0.12 -13.89 -0.26
CA ILE A 33 -0.47 -13.54 -1.56
C ILE A 33 -1.73 -14.34 -1.88
N ARG A 34 -1.79 -15.63 -1.47
CA ARG A 34 -3.01 -16.44 -1.61
C ARG A 34 -4.16 -15.85 -0.79
N GLU A 35 -3.91 -15.47 0.45
CA GLU A 35 -4.94 -14.87 1.31
C GLU A 35 -5.46 -13.55 0.72
N ALA A 36 -4.56 -12.69 0.24
CA ALA A 36 -4.93 -11.45 -0.42
C ALA A 36 -5.75 -11.70 -1.69
N ALA A 37 -5.26 -12.55 -2.60
CA ALA A 37 -5.95 -12.87 -3.84
C ALA A 37 -7.37 -13.39 -3.61
N LEU A 38 -7.56 -14.28 -2.62
CA LEU A 38 -8.88 -14.80 -2.27
C LEU A 38 -9.80 -13.74 -1.64
N ALA A 39 -9.25 -12.85 -0.80
CA ALA A 39 -10.04 -11.81 -0.16
C ALA A 39 -10.51 -10.74 -1.15
N TYR A 40 -9.67 -10.39 -2.12
CA TYR A 40 -10.01 -9.42 -3.18
C TYR A 40 -10.72 -10.05 -4.38
N GLY A 41 -10.79 -11.38 -4.48
CA GLY A 41 -11.30 -12.06 -5.66
C GLY A 41 -10.48 -11.78 -6.93
N ALA A 42 -9.21 -11.41 -6.78
CA ALA A 42 -8.33 -11.01 -7.86
C ALA A 42 -7.42 -12.19 -8.27
N PRO A 43 -7.65 -12.82 -9.44
CA PRO A 43 -6.88 -13.97 -9.87
C PRO A 43 -5.48 -13.58 -10.37
N TYR A 44 -4.49 -14.40 -10.06
CA TYR A 44 -3.22 -14.39 -10.78
C TYR A 44 -3.42 -15.08 -12.14
N VAL A 45 -3.17 -14.36 -13.23
CA VAL A 45 -3.40 -14.85 -14.61
C VAL A 45 -2.10 -15.09 -15.35
N SER A 46 -0.99 -14.59 -14.85
CA SER A 46 0.36 -14.81 -15.36
C SER A 46 1.36 -14.48 -14.25
N GLY A 47 2.61 -14.80 -14.47
CA GLY A 47 3.67 -14.47 -13.54
C GLY A 47 5.03 -14.88 -14.06
N LYS A 48 6.07 -14.52 -13.33
CA LYS A 48 7.45 -14.86 -13.61
C LYS A 48 8.19 -15.04 -12.30
N ASP A 49 8.70 -16.22 -12.06
CA ASP A 49 9.38 -16.56 -10.82
C ASP A 49 10.87 -16.75 -11.04
N SER A 50 11.64 -16.17 -10.12
CA SER A 50 13.08 -16.31 -10.09
C SER A 50 13.51 -16.80 -8.72
N PHE A 51 14.04 -18.01 -8.70
CA PHE A 51 14.68 -18.61 -7.53
C PHE A 51 16.17 -18.77 -7.78
N TYR A 52 16.93 -19.14 -6.77
CA TYR A 52 18.40 -19.22 -6.82
C TYR A 52 19.08 -17.88 -7.12
N ASN A 53 18.47 -16.75 -6.72
CA ASN A 53 19.11 -15.45 -6.81
C ASN A 53 20.06 -15.26 -5.62
N TYR A 54 21.23 -15.85 -5.71
CA TYR A 54 22.29 -15.74 -4.71
C TYR A 54 23.66 -15.80 -5.38
N PHE A 55 24.65 -15.39 -4.65
CA PHE A 55 26.05 -15.44 -5.06
C PHE A 55 26.89 -16.12 -3.98
N GLU A 56 27.75 -17.05 -4.37
CA GLU A 56 28.69 -17.71 -3.47
C GLU A 56 29.88 -16.81 -3.21
N THR A 57 30.20 -16.61 -1.93
CA THR A 57 31.39 -15.89 -1.48
C THR A 57 32.26 -16.80 -0.61
N GLU A 58 33.48 -16.37 -0.30
CA GLU A 58 34.38 -17.08 0.63
C GLU A 58 33.75 -17.23 2.04
N ASP A 59 32.87 -16.29 2.42
CA ASP A 59 32.16 -16.30 3.69
C ASP A 59 30.80 -17.02 3.64
N GLY A 60 30.46 -17.62 2.50
CA GLY A 60 29.19 -18.33 2.26
C GLY A 60 28.25 -17.61 1.30
N PRO A 61 27.05 -18.17 1.06
CA PRO A 61 26.11 -17.63 0.08
C PRO A 61 25.48 -16.32 0.56
N VAL A 62 25.45 -15.34 -0.33
CA VAL A 62 24.73 -14.06 -0.17
C VAL A 62 23.45 -14.14 -1.02
N ASN A 63 22.31 -14.30 -0.38
CA ASN A 63 21.01 -14.29 -1.04
C ASN A 63 20.53 -12.86 -1.24
N ILE A 64 19.77 -12.61 -2.32
CA ILE A 64 19.07 -11.33 -2.48
C ILE A 64 18.01 -11.17 -1.38
N PRO A 65 17.66 -9.95 -1.00
CA PRO A 65 16.51 -9.71 -0.15
C PRO A 65 15.25 -10.31 -0.77
N VAL A 66 14.41 -10.95 0.07
CA VAL A 66 13.13 -11.49 -0.38
C VAL A 66 12.30 -10.37 -0.99
N THR A 67 11.97 -10.52 -2.26
CA THR A 67 11.23 -9.52 -3.01
C THR A 67 10.07 -10.19 -3.75
N PHE A 68 8.88 -9.66 -3.54
CA PHE A 68 7.69 -10.02 -4.28
C PHE A 68 7.14 -8.77 -4.96
N LEU A 69 7.06 -8.81 -6.29
CA LEU A 69 6.45 -7.75 -7.09
C LEU A 69 5.10 -8.24 -7.60
N CYS A 70 4.04 -7.53 -7.21
CA CYS A 70 2.69 -7.77 -7.71
C CYS A 70 2.30 -6.67 -8.68
N SER A 71 1.94 -7.05 -9.90
CA SER A 71 1.38 -6.13 -10.88
C SER A 71 -0.12 -6.38 -11.00
N GLY A 72 -0.91 -5.34 -10.80
CA GLY A 72 -2.35 -5.38 -10.98
C GLY A 72 -2.78 -4.65 -12.24
N PHE A 73 -3.76 -5.17 -12.94
CA PHE A 73 -4.37 -4.47 -14.05
C PHE A 73 -5.89 -4.64 -14.05
N GLY A 74 -6.57 -3.64 -14.55
CA GLY A 74 -8.01 -3.63 -14.68
C GLY A 74 -8.46 -2.66 -15.77
N VAL A 75 -9.68 -2.81 -16.22
CA VAL A 75 -10.26 -1.97 -17.26
C VAL A 75 -10.90 -0.74 -16.64
N VAL A 76 -10.62 0.42 -17.19
CA VAL A 76 -11.36 1.66 -16.91
C VAL A 76 -12.62 1.64 -17.78
N GLU A 77 -13.78 1.42 -17.17
CA GLU A 77 -15.05 1.30 -17.88
C GLU A 77 -15.56 2.65 -18.39
N ASP A 78 -15.31 3.69 -17.58
CA ASP A 78 -15.72 5.06 -17.89
C ASP A 78 -14.57 6.03 -17.57
N PRO A 79 -13.95 6.63 -18.61
CA PRO A 79 -12.85 7.57 -18.42
C PRO A 79 -13.25 8.83 -17.64
N ASP A 80 -14.54 9.19 -17.60
CA ASP A 80 -15.03 10.33 -16.82
C ASP A 80 -14.93 10.10 -15.32
N HIS A 81 -14.75 8.87 -14.88
CA HIS A 81 -14.50 8.51 -13.48
C HIS A 81 -13.01 8.49 -13.10
N VAL A 82 -12.09 8.73 -14.02
CA VAL A 82 -10.66 8.80 -13.71
C VAL A 82 -10.36 10.04 -12.87
N ARG A 83 -9.66 9.85 -11.76
CA ARG A 83 -9.22 10.93 -10.86
C ARG A 83 -7.71 10.89 -10.73
N GLY A 84 -7.12 12.06 -10.72
CA GLY A 84 -5.70 12.24 -10.43
C GLY A 84 -5.51 12.77 -9.01
N ALA A 85 -4.26 12.85 -8.58
CA ALA A 85 -3.88 13.32 -7.24
C ALA A 85 -4.00 14.85 -7.06
N SER A 86 -3.97 15.63 -8.13
CA SER A 86 -3.96 17.09 -8.04
C SER A 86 -5.23 17.67 -7.42
N LEU A 87 -5.09 18.57 -6.46
CA LEU A 87 -6.22 19.32 -5.90
C LEU A 87 -6.88 20.19 -6.98
N ARG A 88 -8.19 20.04 -7.15
CA ARG A 88 -8.93 20.70 -8.24
C ARG A 88 -9.74 21.93 -7.84
N ARG A 89 -10.02 22.10 -6.55
CA ARG A 89 -10.81 23.22 -6.04
C ARG A 89 -10.30 23.71 -4.69
N ASN A 90 -10.26 25.02 -4.50
CA ASN A 90 -10.03 25.61 -3.18
C ASN A 90 -11.22 25.32 -2.24
N ASN A 91 -10.93 25.26 -0.97
CA ASN A 91 -11.93 24.99 0.09
C ASN A 91 -12.67 23.65 -0.05
N SER A 92 -12.09 22.69 -0.76
CA SER A 92 -12.58 21.31 -0.76
C SER A 92 -12.32 20.64 0.57
N ARG A 93 -13.21 19.76 0.97
CA ARG A 93 -12.95 18.85 2.10
C ARG A 93 -12.09 17.69 1.61
N ILE A 94 -11.11 17.33 2.42
CA ILE A 94 -10.26 16.16 2.20
C ILE A 94 -10.65 15.13 3.24
N PHE A 95 -10.80 13.90 2.79
CA PHE A 95 -11.11 12.76 3.63
C PHE A 95 -9.99 11.76 3.51
N ILE A 96 -9.57 11.21 4.64
CA ILE A 96 -8.76 10.00 4.65
C ILE A 96 -9.69 8.80 4.75
N VAL A 97 -9.44 7.82 3.90
CA VAL A 97 -10.10 6.52 3.91
C VAL A 97 -9.13 5.49 4.43
N GLY A 98 -9.61 4.62 5.34
CA GLY A 98 -8.77 3.64 6.06
C GLY A 98 -8.19 4.17 7.36
N ASN A 99 -7.72 3.28 8.23
CA ASN A 99 -7.21 3.61 9.55
C ASN A 99 -5.71 3.88 9.54
N THR A 100 -5.29 4.85 10.35
CA THR A 100 -3.88 5.09 10.65
C THR A 100 -3.53 4.39 11.94
N GLU A 101 -2.56 3.49 11.92
CA GLU A 101 -2.13 2.73 13.07
C GLU A 101 -0.66 3.05 13.41
N ASP A 102 -0.23 2.70 14.61
CA ASP A 102 1.18 2.85 15.00
C ASP A 102 2.04 1.76 14.37
N GLU A 103 2.35 1.96 13.09
CA GLU A 103 3.00 1.00 12.22
C GLU A 103 4.14 1.68 11.44
N MET A 104 5.19 2.06 12.18
CA MET A 104 6.35 2.76 11.63
C MET A 104 7.45 1.83 11.12
N GLY A 105 7.31 0.51 11.32
CA GLY A 105 8.30 -0.49 10.90
C GLY A 105 8.49 -0.51 9.39
N ALA A 106 9.74 -0.53 8.95
CA ALA A 106 10.17 -0.48 7.54
C ALA A 106 9.78 0.81 6.77
N SER A 107 9.14 1.79 7.42
CA SER A 107 8.79 3.05 6.77
C SER A 107 10.01 3.87 6.35
N VAL A 108 9.82 4.74 5.37
CA VAL A 108 10.84 5.72 4.96
C VAL A 108 11.26 6.59 6.13
N TYR A 109 10.30 7.02 6.97
CA TYR A 109 10.60 7.79 8.17
C TYR A 109 11.52 7.04 9.13
N ALA A 110 11.21 5.77 9.46
CA ALA A 110 12.02 4.96 10.36
C ALA A 110 13.43 4.78 9.82
N ARG A 111 13.58 4.55 8.52
CA ARG A 111 14.88 4.43 7.86
C ARG A 111 15.71 5.72 7.97
N ILE A 112 15.12 6.88 7.69
CA ILE A 112 15.81 8.18 7.75
C ILE A 112 16.21 8.53 9.19
N LYS A 113 15.36 8.24 10.17
CA LYS A 113 15.58 8.53 11.59
C LYS A 113 16.38 7.47 12.32
N GLY A 114 16.67 6.34 11.69
CA GLY A 114 17.36 5.21 12.33
C GLY A 114 16.54 4.55 13.43
N VAL A 115 15.20 4.67 13.39
CA VAL A 115 14.30 4.05 14.36
C VAL A 115 14.22 2.56 14.07
N LYS A 116 14.35 1.74 15.11
CA LYS A 116 14.27 0.28 15.05
C LYS A 116 13.15 -0.23 15.94
N ASP A 117 12.85 -1.50 15.80
CA ASP A 117 11.88 -2.22 16.64
C ASP A 117 10.45 -1.65 16.60
N CYS A 118 10.07 -1.08 15.45
CA CYS A 118 8.71 -0.65 15.20
C CYS A 118 7.89 -1.78 14.56
N LYS A 119 6.59 -1.79 14.87
CA LYS A 119 5.64 -2.68 14.23
C LYS A 119 5.57 -2.39 12.73
N VAL A 120 5.66 -3.42 11.91
CA VAL A 120 5.44 -3.31 10.46
C VAL A 120 3.95 -3.24 10.14
N PRO A 121 3.56 -2.57 9.05
CA PRO A 121 2.16 -2.50 8.63
C PRO A 121 1.53 -3.88 8.49
N GLN A 122 0.32 -3.99 9.03
CA GLN A 122 -0.52 -5.18 8.90
C GLN A 122 -1.67 -4.86 7.95
N THR A 123 -2.24 -5.88 7.30
CA THR A 123 -3.35 -5.68 6.38
C THR A 123 -4.55 -6.52 6.80
N ASP A 124 -5.73 -5.89 6.83
CA ASP A 124 -7.00 -6.60 6.82
C ASP A 124 -7.55 -6.58 5.38
N ASN A 125 -7.21 -7.60 4.62
CA ASN A 125 -7.58 -7.69 3.22
C ASN A 125 -9.10 -7.61 2.98
N LYS A 126 -9.91 -8.18 3.87
CA LYS A 126 -11.38 -8.18 3.74
C LYS A 126 -11.97 -6.78 4.02
N ALA A 127 -11.50 -6.14 5.08
CA ALA A 127 -11.92 -4.78 5.40
C ALA A 127 -11.50 -3.80 4.31
N ASN A 128 -10.28 -3.88 3.83
CA ASN A 128 -9.77 -3.04 2.75
C ASN A 128 -10.57 -3.23 1.45
N TYR A 129 -10.85 -4.47 1.07
CA TYR A 129 -11.68 -4.75 -0.11
C TYR A 129 -13.07 -4.15 0.02
N ALA A 130 -13.72 -4.29 1.18
CA ALA A 130 -15.04 -3.71 1.42
C ALA A 130 -15.02 -2.17 1.32
N ILE A 131 -13.96 -1.53 1.83
CA ILE A 131 -13.75 -0.07 1.72
C ILE A 131 -13.59 0.34 0.25
N TYR A 132 -12.73 -0.34 -0.52
CA TYR A 132 -12.50 -0.02 -1.94
C TYR A 132 -13.76 -0.19 -2.77
N LYS A 133 -14.55 -1.22 -2.50
CA LYS A 133 -15.82 -1.44 -3.17
C LYS A 133 -16.84 -0.34 -2.87
N GLN A 134 -16.96 0.03 -1.60
CA GLN A 134 -17.84 1.15 -1.21
C GLN A 134 -17.36 2.49 -1.81
N TYR A 135 -16.07 2.77 -1.80
CA TYR A 135 -15.52 3.95 -2.44
C TYR A 135 -15.84 3.99 -3.94
N TYR A 136 -15.63 2.89 -4.63
CA TYR A 136 -15.94 2.78 -6.06
C TYR A 136 -17.43 3.02 -6.33
N GLU A 137 -18.31 2.27 -5.66
CA GLU A 137 -19.76 2.28 -5.92
C GLU A 137 -20.47 3.52 -5.40
N LYS A 138 -20.06 4.08 -4.25
CA LYS A 138 -20.80 5.13 -3.54
C LYS A 138 -20.19 6.52 -3.66
N ALA A 139 -18.93 6.62 -4.06
CA ALA A 139 -18.27 7.91 -4.18
C ALA A 139 -17.75 8.18 -5.59
N LEU A 140 -16.92 7.29 -6.14
CA LEU A 140 -16.27 7.51 -7.42
C LEU A 140 -17.27 7.52 -8.58
N THR A 141 -18.08 6.48 -8.72
CA THR A 141 -19.08 6.36 -9.82
C THR A 141 -20.25 7.34 -9.67
N GLN A 142 -20.45 7.90 -8.47
CA GLN A 142 -21.46 8.95 -8.24
C GLN A 142 -20.91 10.37 -8.49
N GLY A 143 -19.69 10.51 -8.96
CA GLY A 143 -19.07 11.80 -9.25
C GLY A 143 -18.75 12.66 -8.03
N LEU A 144 -18.73 12.08 -6.82
CA LEU A 144 -18.49 12.82 -5.58
C LEU A 144 -17.01 13.11 -5.34
N VAL A 145 -16.11 12.38 -6.01
CA VAL A 145 -14.65 12.49 -5.85
C VAL A 145 -14.09 13.46 -6.88
N LEU A 146 -13.33 14.44 -6.43
CA LEU A 146 -12.63 15.39 -7.29
C LEU A 146 -11.19 14.96 -7.58
N SER A 147 -10.51 14.40 -6.57
CA SER A 147 -9.13 13.94 -6.62
C SER A 147 -8.97 12.76 -5.68
N ALA A 148 -8.01 11.90 -5.94
CA ALA A 148 -7.67 10.81 -5.03
C ALA A 148 -6.17 10.48 -5.13
N HIS A 149 -5.56 10.11 -4.02
CA HIS A 149 -4.16 9.72 -3.93
C HIS A 149 -3.98 8.65 -2.86
N ASP A 150 -3.21 7.63 -3.15
CA ASP A 150 -2.85 6.60 -2.18
C ASP A 150 -1.87 7.14 -1.13
N LEU A 151 -1.92 6.57 0.06
CA LEU A 151 -0.92 6.77 1.09
C LEU A 151 0.07 5.61 1.04
N SER A 152 1.21 5.86 0.44
CA SER A 152 2.31 4.91 0.27
C SER A 152 3.51 5.33 1.11
N GLU A 153 4.69 5.37 0.52
CA GLU A 153 5.93 5.79 1.16
C GLU A 153 5.83 7.22 1.73
N GLY A 154 6.20 7.36 3.00
CA GLY A 154 6.12 8.64 3.71
C GLY A 154 4.74 9.00 4.26
N GLY A 155 3.75 8.15 4.07
CA GLY A 155 2.43 8.23 4.69
C GLY A 155 1.63 9.48 4.33
N LEU A 156 0.80 9.96 5.28
CA LEU A 156 -0.12 11.07 5.07
C LEU A 156 0.57 12.38 4.71
N ALA A 157 1.69 12.69 5.35
CA ALA A 157 2.36 13.97 5.13
C ALA A 157 2.90 14.09 3.70
N VAL A 158 3.46 13.01 3.15
CA VAL A 158 3.97 12.98 1.79
C VAL A 158 2.83 13.01 0.78
N ALA A 159 1.81 12.17 0.91
CA ALA A 159 0.66 12.15 0.01
C ALA A 159 -0.05 13.51 -0.02
N ALA A 160 -0.26 14.14 1.13
CA ALA A 160 -0.85 15.48 1.21
C ALA A 160 0.02 16.55 0.53
N ALA A 161 1.34 16.50 0.72
CA ALA A 161 2.25 17.39 0.04
C ALA A 161 2.21 17.22 -1.48
N GLU A 162 2.21 15.98 -1.97
CA GLU A 162 2.13 15.69 -3.41
C GLU A 162 0.82 16.17 -4.03
N MET A 163 -0.31 16.00 -3.35
CA MET A 163 -1.59 16.59 -3.78
C MET A 163 -1.55 18.12 -3.81
N ALA A 164 -0.89 18.74 -2.81
CA ALA A 164 -0.81 20.20 -2.71
C ALA A 164 0.02 20.81 -3.85
N PHE A 165 1.26 20.30 -4.09
CA PHE A 165 2.07 20.91 -5.15
C PHE A 165 1.59 20.56 -6.55
N SER A 166 1.02 19.39 -6.77
CA SER A 166 0.43 19.05 -8.07
C SER A 166 -0.82 19.89 -8.36
N GLY A 167 -1.57 20.28 -7.33
CA GLY A 167 -2.74 21.14 -7.41
C GLY A 167 -2.45 22.64 -7.31
N LYS A 168 -1.20 23.04 -7.05
CA LYS A 168 -0.78 24.45 -6.77
C LYS A 168 -1.55 25.06 -5.59
N GLY A 169 -1.89 24.26 -4.60
CA GLY A 169 -2.64 24.68 -3.42
C GLY A 169 -1.93 24.32 -2.13
N GLY A 170 -2.63 24.49 -1.00
CA GLY A 170 -2.22 24.01 0.32
C GLY A 170 -3.27 23.11 0.93
N ILE A 171 -2.85 22.32 1.93
CA ILE A 171 -3.72 21.44 2.69
C ILE A 171 -3.56 21.78 4.18
N SER A 172 -4.68 21.85 4.89
CA SER A 172 -4.71 21.91 6.35
C SER A 172 -5.26 20.60 6.87
N ILE A 173 -4.52 19.97 7.77
CA ILE A 173 -4.86 18.65 8.32
C ILE A 173 -5.00 18.79 9.82
N ASP A 174 -6.13 18.32 10.35
CA ASP A 174 -6.37 18.16 11.76
C ASP A 174 -6.05 16.70 12.14
N LEU A 175 -4.90 16.49 12.77
CA LEU A 175 -4.39 15.17 13.10
C LEU A 175 -5.26 14.45 14.15
N ASP A 176 -5.96 15.20 15.01
CA ASP A 176 -6.82 14.63 16.06
C ASP A 176 -8.08 13.96 15.47
N ARG A 177 -8.35 14.18 14.19
CA ARG A 177 -9.49 13.60 13.48
C ARG A 177 -9.15 12.39 12.63
N LEU A 178 -7.91 11.94 12.64
CA LEU A 178 -7.53 10.78 11.86
C LEU A 178 -8.16 9.50 12.43
N PRO A 179 -8.74 8.64 11.57
CA PRO A 179 -9.27 7.37 12.02
C PRO A 179 -8.14 6.43 12.48
N THR A 180 -8.33 5.84 13.64
CA THR A 180 -7.40 4.87 14.25
C THR A 180 -8.17 3.91 15.14
N THR A 181 -7.67 2.72 15.37
CA THR A 181 -8.26 1.77 16.30
C THR A 181 -7.65 1.87 17.72
N ALA A 182 -6.39 2.25 17.83
CA ALA A 182 -5.65 2.23 19.09
C ALA A 182 -5.00 3.58 19.45
N GLY A 183 -5.04 4.56 18.55
CA GLY A 183 -4.31 5.81 18.70
C GLY A 183 -2.79 5.65 18.49
N TRP A 184 -2.05 6.69 18.85
CA TRP A 184 -0.59 6.74 18.71
C TRP A 184 0.04 7.46 19.91
N GLN A 185 1.30 7.14 20.19
CA GLN A 185 2.04 7.70 21.30
C GLN A 185 2.91 8.90 20.92
N ASN A 186 3.14 9.11 19.63
CA ASN A 186 3.97 10.19 19.16
C ASN A 186 3.41 10.81 17.88
N ASN A 187 3.63 12.13 17.69
CA ASN A 187 3.08 12.92 16.59
C ASN A 187 3.67 12.59 15.22
N ALA A 188 4.74 11.79 15.13
CA ALA A 188 5.25 11.34 13.85
C ALA A 188 4.37 10.24 13.23
N VAL A 189 3.73 9.42 14.07
CA VAL A 189 2.87 8.31 13.60
C VAL A 189 1.74 8.79 12.70
N PRO A 190 0.89 9.74 13.10
CA PRO A 190 -0.20 10.20 12.25
C PRO A 190 0.27 10.77 10.91
N CYS A 191 1.47 11.34 10.86
CA CYS A 191 2.03 11.94 9.66
C CYS A 191 2.73 10.93 8.74
N PHE A 192 3.47 9.98 9.31
CA PHE A 192 4.46 9.18 8.59
C PHE A 192 4.29 7.67 8.72
N SER A 193 3.27 7.18 9.44
CA SER A 193 2.93 5.77 9.40
C SER A 193 2.54 5.37 7.96
N GLU A 194 2.98 4.19 7.55
CA GLU A 194 2.70 3.63 6.24
C GLU A 194 1.67 2.48 6.33
N SER A 195 0.71 2.60 7.26
CA SER A 195 -0.39 1.64 7.38
C SER A 195 -1.09 1.42 6.04
N THR A 196 -1.37 0.17 5.73
CA THR A 196 -1.88 -0.25 4.43
C THR A 196 -3.33 0.13 4.18
N GLY A 197 -3.74 0.17 2.92
CA GLY A 197 -5.14 0.30 2.53
C GLY A 197 -5.72 1.70 2.65
N ARG A 198 -4.88 2.73 2.78
CA ARG A 198 -5.32 4.12 2.95
C ARG A 198 -5.16 4.95 1.68
N PHE A 199 -6.03 5.95 1.52
CA PHE A 199 -5.94 6.98 0.49
C PHE A 199 -6.66 8.27 0.90
N LEU A 200 -6.30 9.38 0.25
CA LEU A 200 -6.96 10.68 0.33
C LEU A 200 -7.91 10.87 -0.83
#